data_1bc88bb0dfe9a3c90db5a34a93250299
#
_entry.id   1bc88bb0dfe9a3c90db5a34a93250299
#
_cell.length_a   1.000
_cell.length_b   1.000
_cell.length_c   1.000
_cell.angle_alpha   90.00
_cell.angle_beta   90.00
_cell.angle_gamma   90.00
#
_symmetry.space_group_name_H-M   'P 1'
#
loop_
_entity.id
_entity.type
_entity.pdbx_description
1 polymer ?
#
loop_
_entity_poly.entity_id
_entity_poly.type
_entity_poly.pdbx_seq_one_letter_code
_entity_poly.pdbx_strand_id
1 'polypeptide(L)'
;MYQYLTYPRDGYDEGSLKKDLIYKLITIHSTEGSHLKKLKSYYLGEYAILKHTRRNVNAPNYKTVANHAKDIADTATGYFMGNPIKYNNTADGDIDELLTAFDGAEIDQVDAQNALNMAIYGRAYEYIYAKEGMAELDSTSIDPENTFMVYDDSIERKPLFAVYYYEVKDDTKDTTKHQAEVFTENLHYHMVLRSTDSGTIQSEEATPHNLGQIPIIEYRNNHFAIGDYEQQISLIDAYNSLMGNRVNDKEQAVESILVLYGTQLADTPEDAKVAMKILSEEGLLELPGDSARAEFLKNTLDESATEILRTALKEDIYTFSHVPNLTDENFAGNTSGVAMEFKLMGLEMITKTKEANYKRGLRQRIAIFAHYLGMKQIALESHSIVPQFSRGLPKNLLEISQIVNNLEGKVTNRQLISLLPFVEDPDAELEALEEEKKKNMEDMPMFNKDNTKPEDEVEDEESGVLGEEESQSDLPADGQGRKAGRPVR
;
A
#
# COMPACT_ATOMS: atom_id res chain seq x y z
N MET A 1 -21.57 -5.28 0.87
CA MET A 1 -21.19 -5.64 2.26
C MET A 1 -20.75 -7.09 2.23
N TYR A 2 -19.54 -7.40 2.61
CA TYR A 2 -19.00 -8.77 2.64
C TYR A 2 -19.91 -9.68 3.47
N GLN A 3 -20.39 -10.74 2.89
CA GLN A 3 -21.18 -11.76 3.57
C GLN A 3 -20.36 -13.05 3.60
N TYR A 4 -20.14 -13.60 4.78
CA TYR A 4 -19.51 -14.91 4.92
C TYR A 4 -20.36 -15.96 4.19
N LEU A 5 -19.75 -16.71 3.29
CA LEU A 5 -20.37 -17.89 2.73
C LEU A 5 -20.26 -19.00 3.77
N THR A 6 -21.41 -19.47 4.26
CA THR A 6 -21.49 -20.50 5.29
C THR A 6 -22.20 -21.75 4.77
N TYR A 7 -21.76 -22.89 5.28
CA TYR A 7 -22.36 -24.18 5.04
C TYR A 7 -22.53 -24.95 6.36
N PRO A 8 -23.67 -25.63 6.60
CA PRO A 8 -23.89 -26.38 7.84
C PRO A 8 -22.83 -27.46 8.04
N ARG A 9 -22.21 -27.48 9.22
CA ARG A 9 -21.17 -28.46 9.56
C ARG A 9 -21.70 -29.89 9.55
N ASP A 10 -22.91 -30.10 10.04
CA ASP A 10 -23.56 -31.43 10.11
C ASP A 10 -23.83 -32.05 8.74
N GLY A 11 -23.86 -31.22 7.69
CA GLY A 11 -24.06 -31.67 6.29
C GLY A 11 -22.78 -31.72 5.48
N TYR A 12 -21.63 -31.39 6.08
CA TYR A 12 -20.35 -31.35 5.41
C TYR A 12 -19.65 -32.70 5.45
N ASP A 13 -19.38 -33.23 4.27
CA ASP A 13 -18.57 -34.43 4.07
C ASP A 13 -17.46 -34.10 3.06
N GLU A 14 -16.23 -34.10 3.51
CA GLU A 14 -15.07 -33.77 2.70
C GLU A 14 -14.95 -34.67 1.45
N GLY A 15 -15.27 -35.97 1.59
CA GLY A 15 -15.19 -36.94 0.51
C GLY A 15 -16.36 -36.91 -0.50
N SER A 16 -17.37 -36.03 -0.29
CA SER A 16 -18.62 -36.03 -1.05
C SER A 16 -19.13 -34.63 -1.42
N LEU A 17 -18.23 -33.73 -1.82
CA LEU A 17 -18.61 -32.39 -2.27
C LEU A 17 -19.33 -32.46 -3.63
N LYS A 18 -20.55 -31.89 -3.69
CA LYS A 18 -21.40 -31.90 -4.88
C LYS A 18 -21.19 -30.69 -5.76
N LYS A 19 -21.08 -30.87 -7.07
CA LYS A 19 -21.00 -29.80 -8.08
C LYS A 19 -22.08 -28.74 -7.96
N ASP A 20 -23.33 -29.17 -7.71
CA ASP A 20 -24.49 -28.26 -7.61
C ASP A 20 -24.32 -27.28 -6.43
N LEU A 21 -23.73 -27.74 -5.32
CA LEU A 21 -23.38 -26.88 -4.18
C LEU A 21 -22.35 -25.84 -4.59
N ILE A 22 -21.25 -26.29 -5.18
CA ILE A 22 -20.17 -25.41 -5.62
C ILE A 22 -20.67 -24.38 -6.63
N TYR A 23 -21.45 -24.82 -7.63
CA TYR A 23 -22.04 -23.92 -8.61
C TYR A 23 -22.96 -22.87 -7.97
N LYS A 24 -23.78 -23.25 -6.99
CA LYS A 24 -24.63 -22.33 -6.23
C LYS A 24 -23.81 -21.30 -5.47
N LEU A 25 -22.75 -21.72 -4.78
CA LEU A 25 -21.87 -20.83 -4.04
C LEU A 25 -21.12 -19.84 -4.98
N ILE A 26 -20.65 -20.32 -6.13
CA ILE A 26 -20.05 -19.47 -7.16
C ILE A 26 -21.06 -18.44 -7.66
N THR A 27 -22.31 -18.82 -7.88
CA THR A 27 -23.36 -17.87 -8.32
C THR A 27 -23.60 -16.77 -7.28
N ILE A 28 -23.57 -17.11 -6.00
CA ILE A 28 -23.68 -16.12 -4.92
C ILE A 28 -22.45 -15.21 -4.92
N HIS A 29 -21.24 -15.78 -4.99
CA HIS A 29 -19.99 -15.04 -4.99
C HIS A 29 -19.82 -14.15 -6.23
N SER A 30 -20.34 -14.54 -7.40
CA SER A 30 -20.21 -13.76 -8.64
C SER A 30 -20.85 -12.36 -8.53
N THR A 31 -21.86 -12.18 -7.69
CA THR A 31 -22.44 -10.87 -7.39
C THR A 31 -21.44 -9.99 -6.65
N GLU A 32 -20.72 -10.54 -5.70
CA GLU A 32 -19.64 -9.88 -5.00
C GLU A 32 -18.43 -9.67 -5.91
N GLY A 33 -18.09 -10.64 -6.74
CA GLY A 33 -17.05 -10.56 -7.76
C GLY A 33 -17.23 -9.35 -8.69
N SER A 34 -18.46 -8.99 -9.03
CA SER A 34 -18.76 -7.77 -9.79
C SER A 34 -18.38 -6.49 -9.05
N HIS A 35 -18.55 -6.47 -7.72
CA HIS A 35 -18.10 -5.35 -6.87
C HIS A 35 -16.57 -5.31 -6.79
N LEU A 36 -15.90 -6.44 -6.63
CA LEU A 36 -14.44 -6.52 -6.60
C LEU A 36 -13.82 -6.07 -7.93
N LYS A 37 -14.40 -6.46 -9.07
CA LYS A 37 -14.02 -5.96 -10.40
C LYS A 37 -14.14 -4.44 -10.51
N LYS A 38 -15.19 -3.85 -9.92
CA LYS A 38 -15.33 -2.40 -9.86
C LYS A 38 -14.19 -1.78 -9.05
N LEU A 39 -13.82 -2.32 -7.89
CA LEU A 39 -12.69 -1.82 -7.10
C LEU A 39 -11.40 -1.86 -7.92
N LYS A 40 -11.08 -2.98 -8.55
CA LYS A 40 -9.92 -3.11 -9.45
C LYS A 40 -9.92 -2.06 -10.57
N SER A 41 -11.08 -1.81 -11.19
CA SER A 41 -11.18 -0.82 -12.26
C SER A 41 -10.81 0.59 -11.78
N TYR A 42 -11.17 0.96 -10.55
CA TYR A 42 -10.76 2.23 -9.95
C TYR A 42 -9.26 2.29 -9.69
N TYR A 43 -8.65 1.23 -9.19
CA TYR A 43 -7.20 1.16 -9.05
C TYR A 43 -6.48 1.31 -10.40
N LEU A 44 -7.00 0.70 -11.45
CA LEU A 44 -6.45 0.79 -12.82
C LEU A 44 -6.74 2.14 -13.52
N GLY A 45 -7.50 3.04 -12.90
CA GLY A 45 -7.85 4.34 -13.48
C GLY A 45 -9.06 4.30 -14.40
N GLU A 46 -9.83 3.22 -14.43
CA GLU A 46 -11.02 3.05 -15.26
C GLU A 46 -12.28 3.59 -14.56
N TYR A 47 -12.32 4.88 -14.35
CA TYR A 47 -13.39 5.57 -13.65
C TYR A 47 -14.66 5.73 -14.46
N ALA A 48 -15.79 5.91 -13.74
CA ALA A 48 -17.11 6.12 -14.35
C ALA A 48 -17.16 7.33 -15.33
N ILE A 49 -16.36 8.38 -15.05
CA ILE A 49 -16.27 9.56 -15.92
C ILE A 49 -15.81 9.23 -17.34
N LEU A 50 -15.00 8.20 -17.54
CA LEU A 50 -14.54 7.78 -18.86
C LEU A 50 -15.68 7.32 -19.77
N LYS A 51 -16.79 6.86 -19.18
CA LYS A 51 -18.02 6.44 -19.88
C LYS A 51 -19.06 7.55 -19.99
N HIS A 52 -18.78 8.72 -19.39
CA HIS A 52 -19.73 9.84 -19.39
C HIS A 52 -19.89 10.42 -20.80
N THR A 53 -21.13 10.67 -21.21
CA THR A 53 -21.49 11.32 -22.47
C THR A 53 -22.31 12.57 -22.19
N ARG A 54 -22.03 13.66 -22.89
CA ARG A 54 -22.85 14.91 -22.81
C ARG A 54 -24.04 14.81 -23.73
N ARG A 55 -25.14 15.49 -23.36
CA ARG A 55 -26.34 15.61 -24.21
C ARG A 55 -26.04 16.34 -25.52
N ASN A 56 -25.22 17.39 -25.47
CA ASN A 56 -24.76 18.08 -26.68
C ASN A 56 -23.47 17.42 -27.17
N VAL A 57 -23.55 16.70 -28.28
CA VAL A 57 -22.41 15.93 -28.87
C VAL A 57 -21.28 16.87 -29.34
N ASN A 58 -21.60 18.14 -29.65
CA ASN A 58 -20.63 19.14 -30.12
C ASN A 58 -19.95 19.89 -28.95
N ALA A 59 -20.38 19.68 -27.72
CA ALA A 59 -19.78 20.33 -26.56
C ALA A 59 -18.48 19.58 -26.17
N PRO A 60 -17.42 20.27 -25.73
CA PRO A 60 -16.20 19.65 -25.23
C PRO A 60 -16.53 18.64 -24.14
N ASN A 61 -15.91 17.47 -24.21
CA ASN A 61 -16.14 16.38 -23.25
C ASN A 61 -14.81 15.73 -22.83
N TYR A 62 -13.95 16.53 -22.20
CA TYR A 62 -12.71 16.06 -21.62
C TYR A 62 -13.01 15.23 -20.38
N LYS A 63 -12.43 14.04 -20.33
CA LYS A 63 -12.63 13.05 -19.28
C LYS A 63 -11.34 12.95 -18.48
N THR A 64 -11.17 13.87 -17.55
CA THR A 64 -9.96 13.95 -16.72
C THR A 64 -10.05 12.96 -15.57
N VAL A 65 -9.01 12.15 -15.38
CA VAL A 65 -8.88 11.19 -14.30
C VAL A 65 -7.66 11.54 -13.44
N ALA A 66 -7.92 11.82 -12.16
CA ALA A 66 -6.90 11.83 -11.12
C ALA A 66 -7.05 10.52 -10.32
N ASN A 67 -6.04 9.65 -10.38
CA ASN A 67 -6.13 8.30 -9.83
C ASN A 67 -5.79 8.27 -8.33
N HIS A 68 -6.63 8.91 -7.50
CA HIS A 68 -6.48 8.90 -6.05
C HIS A 68 -6.63 7.49 -5.44
N ALA A 69 -7.41 6.61 -6.07
CA ALA A 69 -7.58 5.24 -5.60
C ALA A 69 -6.24 4.47 -5.62
N LYS A 70 -5.49 4.61 -6.72
CA LYS A 70 -4.16 4.00 -6.85
C LYS A 70 -3.18 4.60 -5.83
N ASP A 71 -3.16 5.92 -5.69
CA ASP A 71 -2.25 6.61 -4.77
C ASP A 71 -2.47 6.17 -3.31
N ILE A 72 -3.72 6.05 -2.88
CA ILE A 72 -4.08 5.55 -1.55
C ILE A 72 -3.64 4.10 -1.37
N ALA A 73 -3.94 3.22 -2.34
CA ALA A 73 -3.60 1.80 -2.24
C ALA A 73 -2.08 1.56 -2.23
N ASP A 74 -1.34 2.22 -3.13
CA ASP A 74 0.11 2.08 -3.24
C ASP A 74 0.81 2.63 -1.98
N THR A 75 0.38 3.79 -1.47
CA THR A 75 0.93 4.38 -0.25
C THR A 75 0.68 3.50 0.97
N ALA A 76 -0.55 3.01 1.14
CA ALA A 76 -0.90 2.13 2.25
C ALA A 76 -0.15 0.79 2.18
N THR A 77 0.02 0.23 0.98
CA THR A 77 0.77 -1.01 0.73
C THR A 77 2.25 -0.81 1.02
N GLY A 78 2.86 0.26 0.49
CA GLY A 78 4.27 0.57 0.70
C GLY A 78 4.60 0.84 2.18
N TYR A 79 3.67 1.44 2.92
CA TYR A 79 3.84 1.64 4.37
C TYR A 79 3.75 0.33 5.15
N PHE A 80 2.79 -0.55 4.80
CA PHE A 80 2.54 -1.81 5.49
C PHE A 80 3.57 -2.89 5.16
N MET A 81 3.87 -3.10 3.87
CA MET A 81 4.68 -4.20 3.35
C MET A 81 5.86 -3.72 2.47
N GLY A 82 6.33 -2.49 2.72
CA GLY A 82 7.50 -1.95 2.02
C GLY A 82 8.84 -2.58 2.43
N ASN A 83 8.85 -3.30 3.56
CA ASN A 83 9.96 -4.13 4.01
C ASN A 83 9.48 -5.57 4.18
N PRO A 84 10.34 -6.57 3.91
CA PRO A 84 10.06 -7.98 4.17
C PRO A 84 9.70 -8.26 5.62
N ILE A 85 8.87 -9.27 5.85
CA ILE A 85 8.50 -9.72 7.18
C ILE A 85 9.67 -10.54 7.74
N LYS A 86 10.14 -10.18 8.93
CA LYS A 86 11.15 -10.96 9.66
C LYS A 86 10.46 -11.96 10.57
N TYR A 87 11.02 -13.15 10.70
CA TYR A 87 10.48 -14.20 11.55
C TYR A 87 11.48 -14.50 12.67
N ASN A 88 11.01 -14.52 13.92
CA ASN A 88 11.82 -14.85 15.08
C ASN A 88 11.23 -16.08 15.76
N ASN A 89 12.10 -16.97 16.21
CA ASN A 89 11.70 -18.08 17.07
C ASN A 89 11.76 -17.64 18.55
N THR A 90 10.68 -17.82 19.28
CA THR A 90 10.61 -17.54 20.74
C THR A 90 10.98 -18.74 21.60
N ALA A 91 11.07 -19.93 20.99
CA ALA A 91 11.61 -21.15 21.61
C ALA A 91 13.07 -21.35 21.21
N ASP A 92 13.77 -22.24 21.95
CA ASP A 92 15.09 -22.68 21.56
C ASP A 92 15.01 -23.55 20.30
N GLY A 93 15.64 -23.13 19.22
CA GLY A 93 15.68 -23.87 17.95
C GLY A 93 15.89 -22.95 16.76
N ASP A 94 16.53 -23.52 15.76
CA ASP A 94 16.82 -22.88 14.49
C ASP A 94 15.60 -22.94 13.57
N ILE A 95 15.37 -21.88 12.78
CA ILE A 95 14.31 -21.77 11.77
C ILE A 95 14.86 -21.58 10.36
N ASP A 96 16.14 -21.75 10.14
CA ASP A 96 16.82 -21.50 8.85
C ASP A 96 16.22 -22.31 7.71
N GLU A 97 15.81 -23.55 7.96
CA GLU A 97 15.14 -24.39 6.96
C GLU A 97 13.78 -23.82 6.54
N LEU A 98 13.05 -23.18 7.48
CA LEU A 98 11.81 -22.49 7.14
C LEU A 98 12.09 -21.23 6.33
N LEU A 99 13.10 -20.45 6.72
CA LEU A 99 13.48 -19.24 5.99
C LEU A 99 13.96 -19.57 4.58
N THR A 100 14.76 -20.64 4.44
CA THR A 100 15.19 -21.17 3.13
C THR A 100 13.99 -21.60 2.28
N ALA A 101 12.99 -22.25 2.89
CA ALA A 101 11.77 -22.64 2.17
C ALA A 101 10.92 -21.43 1.77
N PHE A 102 10.89 -20.36 2.58
CA PHE A 102 10.21 -19.12 2.26
C PHE A 102 10.90 -18.36 1.13
N ASP A 103 12.24 -18.31 1.16
CA ASP A 103 13.04 -17.72 0.08
C ASP A 103 12.84 -18.46 -1.25
N GLY A 104 12.88 -19.81 -1.22
CA GLY A 104 12.61 -20.65 -2.38
C GLY A 104 11.18 -20.55 -2.94
N ALA A 105 10.21 -20.08 -2.14
CA ALA A 105 8.82 -19.82 -2.53
C ALA A 105 8.56 -18.33 -2.82
N GLU A 106 9.59 -17.47 -2.84
CA GLU A 106 9.49 -16.01 -3.09
C GLU A 106 8.41 -15.33 -2.22
N ILE A 107 8.33 -15.71 -0.94
CA ILE A 107 7.26 -15.27 -0.03
C ILE A 107 7.16 -13.75 0.09
N ASP A 108 8.27 -13.02 0.01
CA ASP A 108 8.26 -11.55 0.08
C ASP A 108 7.47 -10.91 -1.07
N GLN A 109 7.57 -11.49 -2.27
CA GLN A 109 6.79 -11.03 -3.42
C GLN A 109 5.30 -11.38 -3.24
N VAL A 110 5.00 -12.56 -2.72
CA VAL A 110 3.62 -12.99 -2.41
C VAL A 110 3.01 -12.07 -1.35
N ASP A 111 3.76 -11.71 -0.31
CA ASP A 111 3.31 -10.80 0.74
C ASP A 111 3.04 -9.39 0.22
N ALA A 112 3.91 -8.86 -0.64
CA ALA A 112 3.69 -7.56 -1.28
C ALA A 112 2.42 -7.56 -2.16
N GLN A 113 2.20 -8.63 -2.93
CA GLN A 113 1.00 -8.78 -3.76
C GLN A 113 -0.26 -8.95 -2.92
N ASN A 114 -0.21 -9.74 -1.84
CA ASN A 114 -1.32 -9.91 -0.90
C ASN A 114 -1.66 -8.59 -0.20
N ALA A 115 -0.66 -7.80 0.20
CA ALA A 115 -0.88 -6.49 0.80
C ALA A 115 -1.57 -5.52 -0.17
N LEU A 116 -1.18 -5.52 -1.45
CA LEU A 116 -1.82 -4.74 -2.49
C LEU A 116 -3.27 -5.21 -2.73
N ASN A 117 -3.49 -6.52 -2.82
CA ASN A 117 -4.84 -7.08 -2.96
C ASN A 117 -5.73 -6.71 -1.77
N MET A 118 -5.21 -6.72 -0.54
CA MET A 118 -5.93 -6.24 0.64
C MET A 118 -6.29 -4.76 0.53
N ALA A 119 -5.39 -3.91 0.03
CA ALA A 119 -5.66 -2.49 -0.16
C ALA A 119 -6.74 -2.24 -1.20
N ILE A 120 -6.76 -3.01 -2.29
CA ILE A 120 -7.73 -2.88 -3.39
C ILE A 120 -9.07 -3.50 -3.02
N TYR A 121 -9.09 -4.77 -2.61
CA TYR A 121 -10.29 -5.59 -2.48
C TYR A 121 -10.79 -5.76 -1.04
N GLY A 122 -10.01 -5.28 -0.06
CA GLY A 122 -10.26 -5.53 1.36
C GLY A 122 -9.84 -6.93 1.84
N ARG A 123 -9.38 -7.79 0.93
CA ARG A 123 -8.93 -9.15 1.19
C ARG A 123 -7.92 -9.62 0.14
N ALA A 124 -7.16 -10.64 0.48
CA ALA A 124 -6.27 -11.36 -0.43
C ALA A 124 -6.34 -12.86 -0.16
N TYR A 125 -5.95 -13.63 -1.14
CA TYR A 125 -5.84 -15.08 -1.03
C TYR A 125 -4.48 -15.54 -1.50
N GLU A 126 -3.90 -16.45 -0.74
CA GLU A 126 -2.64 -17.12 -1.05
C GLU A 126 -2.91 -18.60 -1.25
N TYR A 127 -2.32 -19.18 -2.28
CA TYR A 127 -2.34 -20.62 -2.54
C TYR A 127 -0.97 -21.21 -2.37
N ILE A 128 -0.85 -22.19 -1.47
CA ILE A 128 0.38 -22.93 -1.20
C ILE A 128 0.25 -24.32 -1.83
N TYR A 129 1.27 -24.74 -2.58
CA TYR A 129 1.26 -26.02 -3.28
C TYR A 129 2.66 -26.64 -3.32
N ALA A 130 2.70 -27.97 -3.54
CA ALA A 130 3.97 -28.65 -3.78
C ALA A 130 4.40 -28.48 -5.24
N LYS A 131 5.67 -28.11 -5.48
CA LYS A 131 6.24 -28.01 -6.83
C LYS A 131 6.26 -29.38 -7.49
N GLU A 132 5.78 -29.46 -8.73
CA GLU A 132 5.77 -30.72 -9.46
C GLU A 132 7.20 -31.24 -9.69
N GLY A 133 7.44 -32.49 -9.30
CA GLY A 133 8.76 -33.11 -9.44
C GLY A 133 9.83 -32.67 -8.44
N MET A 134 9.50 -31.78 -7.50
CA MET A 134 10.38 -31.30 -6.45
C MET A 134 9.78 -31.55 -5.07
N ALA A 135 10.62 -31.78 -4.08
CA ALA A 135 10.17 -31.89 -2.68
C ALA A 135 10.21 -30.50 -2.01
N GLU A 136 9.54 -29.52 -2.62
CA GLU A 136 9.50 -28.13 -2.17
C GLU A 136 8.08 -27.59 -2.25
N LEU A 137 7.75 -26.69 -1.34
CA LEU A 137 6.54 -25.90 -1.43
C LEU A 137 6.80 -24.63 -2.24
N ASP A 138 5.74 -24.17 -2.86
CA ASP A 138 5.66 -22.87 -3.52
C ASP A 138 4.41 -22.14 -3.07
N SER A 139 4.37 -20.84 -3.29
CA SER A 139 3.23 -20.00 -2.94
C SER A 139 2.93 -18.99 -4.03
N THR A 140 1.66 -18.66 -4.18
CA THR A 140 1.24 -17.61 -5.12
C THR A 140 0.02 -16.87 -4.58
N SER A 141 -0.02 -15.55 -4.85
CA SER A 141 -1.22 -14.77 -4.61
C SER A 141 -2.23 -15.00 -5.72
N ILE A 142 -3.48 -15.30 -5.36
CA ILE A 142 -4.55 -15.58 -6.31
C ILE A 142 -5.65 -14.52 -6.27
N ASP A 143 -6.36 -14.36 -7.39
CA ASP A 143 -7.31 -13.26 -7.62
C ASP A 143 -8.52 -13.36 -6.69
N PRO A 144 -8.79 -12.36 -5.84
CA PRO A 144 -9.95 -12.35 -4.96
C PRO A 144 -11.30 -12.29 -5.70
N GLU A 145 -11.30 -11.87 -6.98
CA GLU A 145 -12.51 -11.81 -7.79
C GLU A 145 -13.12 -13.19 -8.06
N ASN A 146 -12.26 -14.21 -8.06
CA ASN A 146 -12.60 -15.58 -8.43
C ASN A 146 -12.35 -16.58 -7.29
N THR A 147 -12.02 -16.09 -6.09
CA THR A 147 -11.67 -16.94 -4.94
C THR A 147 -12.53 -16.61 -3.75
N PHE A 148 -12.99 -17.63 -3.05
CA PHE A 148 -13.69 -17.47 -1.79
C PHE A 148 -13.48 -18.64 -0.85
N MET A 149 -13.63 -18.35 0.45
CA MET A 149 -13.61 -19.34 1.53
C MET A 149 -15.04 -19.61 2.00
N VAL A 150 -15.34 -20.86 2.28
CA VAL A 150 -16.60 -21.29 2.89
C VAL A 150 -16.34 -21.70 4.33
N TYR A 151 -17.18 -21.19 5.23
CA TYR A 151 -17.06 -21.39 6.67
C TYR A 151 -18.21 -22.26 7.19
N ASP A 152 -18.01 -22.87 8.34
CA ASP A 152 -19.12 -23.50 9.04
C ASP A 152 -20.09 -22.46 9.62
N ASP A 153 -21.27 -22.91 10.02
CA ASP A 153 -22.31 -22.10 10.64
C ASP A 153 -22.16 -21.94 12.18
N SER A 154 -21.03 -22.40 12.73
CA SER A 154 -20.72 -22.24 14.15
C SER A 154 -20.32 -20.80 14.50
N ILE A 155 -20.31 -20.47 15.81
CA ILE A 155 -19.85 -19.17 16.30
C ILE A 155 -18.38 -18.93 15.94
N GLU A 156 -17.56 -19.98 15.90
CA GLU A 156 -16.13 -19.93 15.59
C GLU A 156 -15.87 -19.66 14.10
N ARG A 157 -16.82 -20.03 13.20
CA ARG A 157 -16.71 -19.92 11.75
C ARG A 157 -15.41 -20.53 11.25
N LYS A 158 -15.24 -21.83 11.47
CA LYS A 158 -14.07 -22.55 10.96
C LYS A 158 -14.14 -22.68 9.44
N PRO A 159 -13.04 -22.47 8.72
CA PRO A 159 -13.02 -22.72 7.28
C PRO A 159 -13.27 -24.22 7.01
N LEU A 160 -14.14 -24.52 6.05
CA LEU A 160 -14.47 -25.88 5.62
C LEU A 160 -13.74 -26.22 4.31
N PHE A 161 -13.79 -25.31 3.34
CA PHE A 161 -13.12 -25.44 2.06
C PHE A 161 -12.98 -24.09 1.38
N ALA A 162 -12.04 -23.99 0.43
CA ALA A 162 -11.84 -22.84 -0.43
C ALA A 162 -12.16 -23.20 -1.88
N VAL A 163 -12.62 -22.22 -2.66
CA VAL A 163 -12.97 -22.39 -4.07
C VAL A 163 -12.26 -21.31 -4.88
N TYR A 164 -11.55 -21.74 -5.91
CA TYR A 164 -11.06 -20.89 -6.99
C TYR A 164 -11.78 -21.32 -8.29
N TYR A 165 -12.38 -20.37 -9.01
CA TYR A 165 -13.12 -20.69 -10.23
C TYR A 165 -12.72 -19.82 -11.40
N TYR A 166 -12.74 -20.38 -12.60
CA TYR A 166 -12.28 -19.70 -13.81
C TYR A 166 -12.97 -20.25 -15.06
N GLU A 167 -12.84 -19.49 -16.14
CA GLU A 167 -13.35 -19.87 -17.45
C GLU A 167 -12.20 -20.25 -18.37
N VAL A 168 -12.30 -21.40 -19.01
CA VAL A 168 -11.37 -21.82 -20.07
C VAL A 168 -12.10 -21.77 -21.40
N LYS A 169 -11.60 -20.93 -22.32
CA LYS A 169 -12.08 -20.84 -23.70
C LYS A 169 -11.20 -21.68 -24.60
N ASP A 170 -11.82 -22.54 -25.37
CA ASP A 170 -11.17 -23.26 -26.45
C ASP A 170 -11.55 -22.59 -27.78
N ASP A 171 -10.71 -21.68 -28.24
CA ASP A 171 -10.95 -20.90 -29.47
C ASP A 171 -11.01 -21.81 -30.73
N THR A 172 -10.46 -23.03 -30.65
CA THR A 172 -10.53 -23.98 -31.80
C THR A 172 -11.88 -24.65 -31.93
N LYS A 173 -12.65 -24.76 -30.82
CA LYS A 173 -13.93 -25.43 -30.76
C LYS A 173 -15.09 -24.50 -30.44
N ASP A 174 -14.81 -23.20 -30.24
CA ASP A 174 -15.80 -22.21 -29.76
C ASP A 174 -16.56 -22.70 -28.51
N THR A 175 -15.81 -23.37 -27.61
CA THR A 175 -16.35 -23.89 -26.35
C THR A 175 -15.82 -23.16 -25.16
N THR A 176 -16.70 -22.86 -24.20
CA THR A 176 -16.32 -22.29 -22.91
C THR A 176 -16.63 -23.30 -21.82
N LYS A 177 -15.64 -23.57 -20.97
CA LYS A 177 -15.77 -24.42 -19.79
C LYS A 177 -15.65 -23.58 -18.54
N HIS A 178 -16.61 -23.71 -17.63
CA HIS A 178 -16.51 -23.14 -16.28
C HIS A 178 -15.94 -24.22 -15.37
N GLN A 179 -14.82 -23.93 -14.76
CA GLN A 179 -14.07 -24.87 -13.91
C GLN A 179 -13.92 -24.30 -12.51
N ALA A 180 -13.79 -25.19 -11.53
CA ALA A 180 -13.50 -24.84 -10.16
C ALA A 180 -12.49 -25.81 -9.56
N GLU A 181 -11.51 -25.22 -8.85
CA GLU A 181 -10.60 -25.92 -7.96
C GLU A 181 -11.13 -25.74 -6.54
N VAL A 182 -11.43 -26.85 -5.87
CA VAL A 182 -11.94 -26.84 -4.50
C VAL A 182 -10.95 -27.52 -3.59
N PHE A 183 -10.53 -26.81 -2.57
CA PHE A 183 -9.54 -27.29 -1.60
C PHE A 183 -10.18 -27.44 -0.24
N THR A 184 -10.14 -28.64 0.28
CA THR A 184 -10.56 -28.98 1.64
C THR A 184 -9.33 -29.10 2.55
N GLU A 185 -9.47 -29.66 3.73
CA GLU A 185 -8.34 -29.90 4.63
C GLU A 185 -7.33 -30.91 4.06
N ASN A 186 -7.82 -31.94 3.34
CA ASN A 186 -6.99 -33.03 2.84
C ASN A 186 -7.08 -33.25 1.32
N LEU A 187 -8.18 -32.82 0.68
CA LEU A 187 -8.47 -33.13 -0.71
C LEU A 187 -8.50 -31.89 -1.59
N HIS A 188 -8.00 -32.05 -2.80
CA HIS A 188 -8.15 -31.11 -3.90
C HIS A 188 -9.08 -31.71 -4.95
N TYR A 189 -10.13 -30.97 -5.31
CA TYR A 189 -11.10 -31.34 -6.34
C TYR A 189 -10.93 -30.45 -7.56
N HIS A 190 -10.73 -31.07 -8.72
CA HIS A 190 -10.88 -30.39 -10.00
C HIS A 190 -12.27 -30.67 -10.55
N MET A 191 -13.10 -29.62 -10.69
CA MET A 191 -14.51 -29.76 -11.12
C MET A 191 -14.77 -28.99 -12.41
N VAL A 192 -15.29 -29.66 -13.43
CA VAL A 192 -15.89 -29.00 -14.59
C VAL A 192 -17.38 -28.82 -14.32
N LEU A 193 -17.78 -27.56 -14.07
CA LEU A 193 -19.13 -27.21 -13.64
C LEU A 193 -20.11 -27.09 -14.82
N ARG A 194 -19.66 -26.48 -15.91
CA ARG A 194 -20.44 -26.25 -17.14
C ARG A 194 -19.55 -26.24 -18.36
N SER A 195 -20.06 -26.70 -19.50
CA SER A 195 -19.45 -26.55 -20.81
C SER A 195 -20.51 -26.21 -21.83
N THR A 196 -20.16 -25.39 -22.83
CA THR A 196 -21.01 -25.15 -24.01
C THR A 196 -20.99 -26.33 -24.98
N ASP A 197 -20.05 -27.28 -24.83
CA ASP A 197 -20.04 -28.52 -25.57
C ASP A 197 -21.07 -29.46 -24.97
N SER A 198 -22.00 -29.95 -25.79
CA SER A 198 -23.10 -30.84 -25.37
C SER A 198 -22.65 -32.26 -25.01
N GLY A 199 -21.36 -32.55 -25.06
CA GLY A 199 -20.76 -33.77 -24.56
C GLY A 199 -20.79 -33.86 -23.04
N THR A 200 -21.20 -35.00 -22.51
CA THR A 200 -21.26 -35.27 -21.08
C THR A 200 -19.89 -35.04 -20.41
N ILE A 201 -19.80 -34.01 -19.61
CA ILE A 201 -18.59 -33.74 -18.88
C ILE A 201 -18.75 -34.19 -17.45
N GLN A 202 -17.98 -35.16 -17.11
CA GLN A 202 -17.83 -35.64 -15.75
C GLN A 202 -16.34 -35.84 -15.51
N SER A 203 -15.71 -34.92 -14.83
CA SER A 203 -14.50 -35.23 -14.12
C SER A 203 -14.57 -34.51 -12.78
N GLU A 204 -14.87 -35.25 -11.76
CA GLU A 204 -14.55 -34.93 -10.39
C GLU A 204 -13.35 -35.79 -10.07
N GLU A 205 -12.16 -35.22 -10.12
CA GLU A 205 -10.97 -35.87 -9.62
C GLU A 205 -10.69 -35.29 -8.25
N ALA A 206 -10.78 -36.14 -7.23
CA ALA A 206 -10.35 -35.81 -5.88
C ALA A 206 -8.97 -36.41 -5.66
N THR A 207 -7.99 -35.56 -5.41
CA THR A 207 -6.61 -35.97 -5.11
C THR A 207 -6.19 -35.47 -3.73
N PRO A 208 -5.50 -36.28 -2.91
CA PRO A 208 -4.98 -35.80 -1.64
C PRO A 208 -3.78 -34.84 -1.88
N HIS A 209 -3.78 -33.68 -1.22
CA HIS A 209 -2.68 -32.72 -1.31
C HIS A 209 -1.66 -32.84 -0.17
N ASN A 210 -1.97 -33.56 0.91
CA ASN A 210 -1.08 -33.86 2.04
C ASN A 210 -0.50 -32.63 2.77
N LEU A 211 -1.15 -31.48 2.75
CA LEU A 211 -0.69 -30.27 3.43
C LEU A 211 -1.28 -30.11 4.85
N GLY A 212 -2.20 -30.99 5.26
CA GLY A 212 -2.78 -31.06 6.61
C GLY A 212 -3.70 -29.90 6.98
N GLN A 213 -3.90 -28.93 6.08
CA GLN A 213 -4.79 -27.78 6.21
C GLN A 213 -5.24 -27.34 4.82
N ILE A 214 -6.30 -26.51 4.76
CA ILE A 214 -6.74 -25.90 3.50
C ILE A 214 -5.58 -25.05 2.95
N PRO A 215 -5.08 -25.34 1.72
CA PRO A 215 -3.90 -24.66 1.18
C PRO A 215 -4.18 -23.26 0.63
N ILE A 216 -5.42 -22.80 0.67
CA ILE A 216 -5.77 -21.41 0.37
C ILE A 216 -5.96 -20.67 1.69
N ILE A 217 -5.20 -19.60 1.86
CA ILE A 217 -5.20 -18.74 3.04
C ILE A 217 -5.89 -17.42 2.71
N GLU A 218 -6.86 -17.01 3.53
CA GLU A 218 -7.50 -15.70 3.41
C GLU A 218 -6.84 -14.69 4.34
N TYR A 219 -6.43 -13.56 3.77
CA TYR A 219 -5.96 -12.37 4.47
C TYR A 219 -6.99 -11.26 4.36
N ARG A 220 -7.28 -10.57 5.45
CA ARG A 220 -8.27 -9.49 5.49
C ARG A 220 -7.64 -8.17 5.87
N ASN A 221 -8.04 -7.13 5.19
CA ASN A 221 -7.64 -5.76 5.49
C ASN A 221 -8.17 -5.30 6.85
N ASN A 222 -9.43 -5.63 7.10
CA ASN A 222 -10.15 -5.33 8.35
C ASN A 222 -11.27 -6.37 8.55
N HIS A 223 -12.00 -6.25 9.67
CA HIS A 223 -13.09 -7.18 9.99
C HIS A 223 -14.17 -7.27 8.91
N PHE A 224 -14.42 -6.19 8.17
CA PHE A 224 -15.47 -6.10 7.17
C PHE A 224 -14.98 -6.38 5.75
N ALA A 225 -13.70 -6.70 5.57
CA ALA A 225 -13.04 -6.88 4.28
C ALA A 225 -13.29 -5.70 3.31
N ILE A 226 -13.08 -4.47 3.80
CA ILE A 226 -13.21 -3.23 3.04
C ILE A 226 -11.82 -2.78 2.59
N GLY A 227 -11.67 -2.41 1.31
CA GLY A 227 -10.45 -1.86 0.74
C GLY A 227 -10.13 -0.44 1.22
N ASP A 228 -8.90 0.02 1.02
CA ASP A 228 -8.41 1.28 1.60
C ASP A 228 -9.06 2.52 1.00
N TYR A 229 -9.46 2.49 -0.28
CA TYR A 229 -10.13 3.59 -0.97
C TYR A 229 -11.61 3.34 -1.26
N GLU A 230 -12.14 2.18 -0.89
CA GLU A 230 -13.50 1.76 -1.24
C GLU A 230 -14.55 2.77 -0.77
N GLN A 231 -14.39 3.31 0.44
CA GLN A 231 -15.32 4.28 1.03
C GLN A 231 -15.17 5.69 0.43
N GLN A 232 -14.06 6.00 -0.21
CA GLN A 232 -13.74 7.28 -0.83
C GLN A 232 -14.18 7.37 -2.29
N ILE A 233 -14.69 6.30 -2.89
CA ILE A 233 -15.06 6.24 -4.31
C ILE A 233 -15.99 7.37 -4.72
N SER A 234 -16.97 7.71 -3.90
CA SER A 234 -17.91 8.80 -4.20
C SER A 234 -17.24 10.17 -4.22
N LEU A 235 -16.28 10.42 -3.32
CA LEU A 235 -15.49 11.66 -3.30
C LEU A 235 -14.55 11.74 -4.50
N ILE A 236 -13.92 10.61 -4.84
CA ILE A 236 -13.04 10.53 -6.01
C ILE A 236 -13.81 10.76 -7.31
N ASP A 237 -15.01 10.20 -7.43
CA ASP A 237 -15.89 10.45 -8.59
C ASP A 237 -16.31 11.92 -8.68
N ALA A 238 -16.65 12.54 -7.55
CA ALA A 238 -16.99 13.98 -7.49
C ALA A 238 -15.79 14.84 -7.89
N TYR A 239 -14.58 14.52 -7.40
CA TYR A 239 -13.35 15.21 -7.76
C TYR A 239 -13.06 15.13 -9.25
N ASN A 240 -13.12 13.94 -9.85
CA ASN A 240 -12.86 13.74 -11.28
C ASN A 240 -13.92 14.44 -12.14
N SER A 241 -15.19 14.42 -11.72
CA SER A 241 -16.25 15.14 -12.39
C SER A 241 -16.05 16.66 -12.36
N LEU A 242 -15.64 17.21 -11.22
CA LEU A 242 -15.33 18.63 -11.06
C LEU A 242 -14.16 19.01 -11.98
N MET A 243 -13.09 18.23 -12.00
CA MET A 243 -11.92 18.51 -12.84
C MET A 243 -12.24 18.43 -14.33
N GLY A 244 -13.00 17.42 -14.76
CA GLY A 244 -13.47 17.29 -16.14
C GLY A 244 -14.34 18.48 -16.56
N ASN A 245 -15.28 18.92 -15.71
CA ASN A 245 -16.12 20.08 -15.97
C ASN A 245 -15.30 21.37 -16.03
N ARG A 246 -14.35 21.58 -15.13
CA ARG A 246 -13.46 22.76 -15.13
C ARG A 246 -12.70 22.91 -16.45
N VAL A 247 -12.14 21.79 -16.97
CA VAL A 247 -11.45 21.79 -18.28
C VAL A 247 -12.41 22.12 -19.41
N ASN A 248 -13.58 21.47 -19.44
CA ASN A 248 -14.60 21.68 -20.46
C ASN A 248 -15.16 23.12 -20.46
N ASP A 249 -15.38 23.69 -19.28
CA ASP A 249 -15.89 25.04 -19.13
C ASP A 249 -14.85 26.06 -19.56
N LYS A 250 -13.56 25.83 -19.31
CA LYS A 250 -12.51 26.72 -19.82
C LYS A 250 -12.44 26.70 -21.33
N GLU A 251 -12.58 25.56 -21.95
CA GLU A 251 -12.59 25.45 -23.40
C GLU A 251 -13.81 26.15 -24.01
N GLN A 252 -15.00 25.95 -23.42
CA GLN A 252 -16.19 26.68 -23.83
C GLN A 252 -16.09 28.21 -23.61
N ALA A 253 -15.37 28.65 -22.57
CA ALA A 253 -15.16 30.06 -22.33
C ALA A 253 -14.23 30.75 -23.36
N VAL A 254 -13.34 29.95 -23.99
CA VAL A 254 -12.51 30.41 -25.10
C VAL A 254 -13.37 30.63 -26.36
N GLU A 255 -14.41 29.82 -26.56
CA GLU A 255 -15.43 30.02 -27.62
C GLU A 255 -16.45 31.07 -27.20
N SER A 256 -16.04 32.35 -27.08
CA SER A 256 -16.92 33.44 -26.70
C SER A 256 -17.99 33.68 -27.79
N ILE A 257 -19.26 33.77 -27.35
CA ILE A 257 -20.36 34.07 -28.26
C ILE A 257 -20.35 35.56 -28.55
N LEU A 258 -20.23 35.92 -29.84
CA LEU A 258 -20.39 37.28 -30.26
C LEU A 258 -21.89 37.64 -30.26
N VAL A 259 -22.29 38.59 -29.44
CA VAL A 259 -23.64 39.11 -29.37
C VAL A 259 -23.68 40.50 -30.06
N LEU A 260 -24.56 40.63 -31.01
CA LEU A 260 -24.79 41.90 -31.73
C LEU A 260 -26.09 42.55 -31.25
N TYR A 261 -26.01 43.83 -30.92
CA TYR A 261 -27.16 44.61 -30.50
C TYR A 261 -27.48 45.67 -31.55
N GLY A 262 -28.72 45.72 -31.97
CA GLY A 262 -29.21 46.74 -32.87
C GLY A 262 -28.74 46.62 -34.34
N THR A 263 -28.08 45.50 -34.68
CA THR A 263 -27.61 45.25 -36.03
C THR A 263 -27.55 43.75 -36.32
N GLN A 264 -27.43 43.40 -37.58
CA GLN A 264 -27.17 42.05 -38.05
C GLN A 264 -25.75 41.99 -38.62
N LEU A 265 -25.10 40.82 -38.54
CA LEU A 265 -23.76 40.62 -39.08
C LEU A 265 -23.75 40.74 -40.61
N ALA A 266 -24.83 40.30 -41.24
CA ALA A 266 -25.07 40.38 -42.67
C ALA A 266 -26.55 40.08 -42.99
N ASP A 267 -26.99 40.44 -44.19
CA ASP A 267 -28.38 40.25 -44.64
C ASP A 267 -28.65 38.80 -45.07
N THR A 268 -27.61 38.05 -45.47
CA THR A 268 -27.72 36.65 -45.87
C THR A 268 -26.84 35.74 -45.05
N PRO A 269 -27.19 34.44 -44.88
CA PRO A 269 -26.33 33.49 -44.17
C PRO A 269 -24.95 33.27 -44.79
N GLU A 270 -24.83 33.45 -46.09
CA GLU A 270 -23.55 33.31 -46.82
C GLU A 270 -22.65 34.51 -46.50
N ASP A 271 -23.16 35.73 -46.51
CA ASP A 271 -22.40 36.94 -46.15
C ASP A 271 -22.02 36.94 -44.68
N ALA A 272 -22.88 36.38 -43.83
CA ALA A 272 -22.56 36.16 -42.38
C ALA A 272 -21.37 35.23 -42.18
N LYS A 273 -21.23 34.16 -42.98
CA LYS A 273 -20.06 33.29 -42.96
C LYS A 273 -18.79 34.00 -43.40
N VAL A 274 -18.87 34.85 -44.41
CA VAL A 274 -17.75 35.68 -44.92
C VAL A 274 -17.33 36.69 -43.81
N ALA A 275 -18.26 37.37 -43.21
CA ALA A 275 -17.99 38.30 -42.10
C ALA A 275 -17.37 37.61 -40.87
N MET A 276 -17.86 36.42 -40.52
CA MET A 276 -17.26 35.62 -39.44
C MET A 276 -15.84 35.13 -39.82
N LYS A 277 -15.58 34.84 -41.07
CA LYS A 277 -14.24 34.47 -41.53
C LYS A 277 -13.29 35.66 -41.43
N ILE A 278 -13.68 36.86 -41.88
CA ILE A 278 -12.90 38.09 -41.74
C ILE A 278 -12.61 38.38 -40.26
N LEU A 279 -13.62 38.28 -39.41
CA LEU A 279 -13.44 38.44 -37.96
C LEU A 279 -12.40 37.46 -37.39
N SER A 280 -12.44 36.22 -37.83
CA SER A 280 -11.53 35.15 -37.34
C SER A 280 -10.09 35.27 -37.90
N GLU A 281 -9.92 35.73 -39.14
CA GLU A 281 -8.62 35.82 -39.83
C GLU A 281 -7.95 37.19 -39.66
N GLU A 282 -8.72 38.26 -39.66
CA GLU A 282 -8.20 39.62 -39.66
C GLU A 282 -8.50 40.39 -38.36
N GLY A 283 -9.34 39.84 -37.49
CA GLY A 283 -9.74 40.52 -36.22
C GLY A 283 -10.58 41.76 -36.40
N LEU A 284 -11.15 41.99 -37.59
CA LEU A 284 -11.94 43.17 -37.96
C LEU A 284 -13.44 42.83 -37.99
N LEU A 285 -14.25 43.70 -37.34
CA LEU A 285 -15.69 43.63 -37.38
C LEU A 285 -16.28 45.05 -37.63
N GLU A 286 -16.85 45.24 -38.79
CA GLU A 286 -17.59 46.48 -39.13
C GLU A 286 -19.08 46.28 -38.83
N LEU A 287 -19.66 47.16 -38.03
CA LEU A 287 -21.06 47.13 -37.67
C LEU A 287 -21.78 48.34 -38.30
N PRO A 288 -22.78 48.12 -39.15
CA PRO A 288 -23.57 49.21 -39.72
C PRO A 288 -24.55 49.78 -38.69
N GLY A 289 -24.50 51.10 -38.45
CA GLY A 289 -25.42 51.86 -37.62
C GLY A 289 -24.81 52.52 -36.39
N ASP A 290 -25.22 53.76 -36.09
CA ASP A 290 -24.68 54.57 -34.98
C ASP A 290 -24.95 53.99 -33.57
N SER A 291 -25.89 53.07 -33.43
CA SER A 291 -26.26 52.42 -32.18
C SER A 291 -25.82 50.93 -32.11
N ALA A 292 -25.12 50.42 -33.13
CA ALA A 292 -24.67 49.05 -33.21
C ALA A 292 -23.57 48.78 -32.19
N ARG A 293 -23.71 47.68 -31.45
CA ARG A 293 -22.71 47.19 -30.48
C ARG A 293 -22.45 45.71 -30.69
N ALA A 294 -21.21 45.36 -30.59
CA ALA A 294 -20.80 43.97 -30.50
C ALA A 294 -20.15 43.73 -29.13
N GLU A 295 -20.55 42.70 -28.49
CA GLU A 295 -19.99 42.29 -27.21
C GLU A 295 -19.76 40.76 -27.21
N PHE A 296 -18.61 40.34 -26.72
CA PHE A 296 -18.40 38.92 -26.47
C PHE A 296 -19.02 38.56 -25.13
N LEU A 297 -20.05 37.72 -25.18
CA LEU A 297 -20.62 37.12 -23.96
C LEU A 297 -19.58 36.14 -23.40
N LYS A 298 -18.82 36.61 -22.42
CA LYS A 298 -17.85 35.79 -21.69
C LYS A 298 -18.56 35.15 -20.52
N ASN A 299 -18.51 33.84 -20.45
CA ASN A 299 -18.91 33.13 -19.23
C ASN A 299 -17.79 33.36 -18.21
N THR A 300 -18.01 34.18 -17.19
CA THR A 300 -17.06 34.37 -16.09
C THR A 300 -17.17 33.21 -15.14
N LEU A 301 -16.22 32.28 -15.25
CA LEU A 301 -16.10 31.18 -14.34
C LEU A 301 -15.54 31.64 -12.99
N ASP A 302 -16.22 31.30 -11.90
CA ASP A 302 -15.68 31.50 -10.56
C ASP A 302 -14.62 30.46 -10.26
N GLU A 303 -13.39 30.70 -10.70
CA GLU A 303 -12.25 29.86 -10.49
C GLU A 303 -11.89 29.71 -9.01
N SER A 304 -12.14 30.74 -8.20
CA SER A 304 -11.85 30.73 -6.77
C SER A 304 -12.77 29.76 -6.03
N ALA A 305 -14.08 29.77 -6.32
CA ALA A 305 -15.03 28.83 -5.73
C ALA A 305 -14.73 27.39 -6.18
N THR A 306 -14.37 27.21 -7.45
CA THR A 306 -13.98 25.88 -7.98
C THR A 306 -12.72 25.36 -7.31
N GLU A 307 -11.72 26.20 -7.07
CA GLU A 307 -10.46 25.80 -6.41
C GLU A 307 -10.68 25.45 -4.94
N ILE A 308 -11.51 26.19 -4.22
CA ILE A 308 -11.89 25.88 -2.84
C ILE A 308 -12.56 24.50 -2.77
N LEU A 309 -13.52 24.22 -3.67
CA LEU A 309 -14.19 22.93 -3.72
C LEU A 309 -13.23 21.79 -4.08
N ARG A 310 -12.33 22.02 -5.04
CA ARG A 310 -11.30 21.04 -5.42
C ARG A 310 -10.41 20.68 -4.23
N THR A 311 -9.95 21.68 -3.50
CA THR A 311 -9.09 21.52 -2.33
C THR A 311 -9.82 20.75 -1.24
N ALA A 312 -11.07 21.14 -0.92
CA ALA A 312 -11.87 20.46 0.09
C ALA A 312 -12.10 18.98 -0.26
N LEU A 313 -12.47 18.66 -1.52
CA LEU A 313 -12.64 17.28 -1.96
C LEU A 313 -11.34 16.47 -1.85
N LYS A 314 -10.21 17.07 -2.23
CA LYS A 314 -8.90 16.42 -2.10
C LYS A 314 -8.55 16.16 -0.63
N GLU A 315 -8.74 17.14 0.23
CA GLU A 315 -8.49 17.00 1.67
C GLU A 315 -9.38 15.93 2.30
N ASP A 316 -10.66 15.89 1.95
CA ASP A 316 -11.60 14.87 2.45
C ASP A 316 -11.21 13.46 2.01
N ILE A 317 -10.78 13.27 0.73
CA ILE A 317 -10.33 11.97 0.22
C ILE A 317 -9.19 11.42 1.08
N TYR A 318 -8.16 12.22 1.38
CA TYR A 318 -7.02 11.77 2.16
C TYR A 318 -7.33 11.70 3.66
N THR A 319 -8.11 12.62 4.20
CA THR A 319 -8.51 12.63 5.62
C THR A 319 -9.30 11.38 5.99
N PHE A 320 -10.30 11.03 5.19
CA PHE A 320 -11.16 9.87 5.50
C PHE A 320 -10.54 8.52 5.07
N SER A 321 -9.52 8.51 4.21
CA SER A 321 -8.74 7.31 3.94
C SER A 321 -7.71 7.01 5.03
N HIS A 322 -7.40 7.97 5.89
CA HIS A 322 -6.28 7.94 6.84
C HIS A 322 -4.90 7.79 6.19
N VAL A 323 -4.83 7.90 4.86
CA VAL A 323 -3.56 7.89 4.11
C VAL A 323 -3.13 9.33 3.88
N PRO A 324 -1.93 9.74 4.31
CA PRO A 324 -1.48 11.11 4.14
C PRO A 324 -1.18 11.43 2.68
N ASN A 325 -1.47 12.65 2.26
CA ASN A 325 -1.02 13.16 0.97
C ASN A 325 0.48 13.52 1.06
N LEU A 326 1.35 12.62 0.61
CA LEU A 326 2.81 12.80 0.70
C LEU A 326 3.35 13.95 -0.17
N THR A 327 2.57 14.45 -1.12
CA THR A 327 2.94 15.58 -1.99
C THR A 327 2.61 16.94 -1.38
N ASP A 328 2.01 16.99 -0.19
CA ASP A 328 1.66 18.23 0.50
C ASP A 328 2.93 18.96 0.98
N GLU A 329 2.90 20.30 0.94
CA GLU A 329 3.95 21.17 1.45
C GLU A 329 4.29 20.87 2.92
N ASN A 330 3.35 20.31 3.66
CA ASN A 330 3.57 19.86 5.03
C ASN A 330 4.59 18.72 5.18
N PHE A 331 4.85 17.97 4.10
CA PHE A 331 5.90 16.92 4.07
C PHE A 331 7.22 17.44 3.45
N ALA A 332 7.17 18.58 2.75
CA ALA A 332 8.33 19.23 2.14
C ALA A 332 8.99 20.18 3.16
N GLY A 333 9.87 19.68 4.01
CA GLY A 333 10.61 20.54 4.94
C GLY A 333 11.39 19.73 5.99
N ASN A 334 12.21 20.44 6.79
CA ASN A 334 12.94 19.87 7.95
C ASN A 334 11.96 19.54 9.09
N THR A 335 11.06 18.56 8.84
CA THR A 335 10.12 18.10 9.87
C THR A 335 10.87 17.12 10.78
N SER A 336 10.83 17.32 12.10
CA SER A 336 11.43 16.37 13.05
C SER A 336 10.76 14.99 12.94
N GLY A 337 11.50 13.91 13.24
CA GLY A 337 10.97 12.53 13.20
C GLY A 337 9.65 12.40 13.98
N VAL A 338 9.57 13.02 15.16
CA VAL A 338 8.35 13.03 16.00
C VAL A 338 7.16 13.69 15.30
N ALA A 339 7.39 14.82 14.61
CA ALA A 339 6.29 15.49 13.88
C ALA A 339 5.84 14.65 12.66
N MET A 340 6.74 13.90 12.04
CA MET A 340 6.40 12.97 10.97
C MET A 340 5.56 11.82 11.50
N GLU A 341 5.90 11.24 12.66
CA GLU A 341 5.11 10.19 13.30
C GLU A 341 3.67 10.64 13.60
N PHE A 342 3.47 11.88 14.07
CA PHE A 342 2.13 12.42 14.28
C PHE A 342 1.32 12.54 12.98
N LYS A 343 1.96 12.93 11.87
CA LYS A 343 1.29 13.01 10.56
C LYS A 343 0.90 11.63 10.01
N LEU A 344 1.67 10.60 10.36
CA LEU A 344 1.43 9.23 9.94
C LEU A 344 0.55 8.43 10.92
N MET A 345 0.13 9.05 12.05
CA MET A 345 -0.60 8.35 13.11
C MET A 345 -1.89 7.69 12.59
N GLY A 346 -2.64 8.35 11.69
CA GLY A 346 -3.83 7.78 11.07
C GLY A 346 -3.52 6.50 10.27
N LEU A 347 -2.47 6.57 9.44
CA LEU A 347 -2.00 5.44 8.65
C LEU A 347 -1.48 4.31 9.53
N GLU A 348 -0.76 4.61 10.61
CA GLU A 348 -0.28 3.60 11.56
C GLU A 348 -1.44 2.88 12.26
N MET A 349 -2.51 3.58 12.62
CA MET A 349 -3.69 2.97 13.27
C MET A 349 -4.36 1.94 12.36
N ILE A 350 -4.60 2.28 11.09
CA ILE A 350 -5.19 1.31 10.14
C ILE A 350 -4.22 0.18 9.83
N THR A 351 -2.91 0.46 9.74
CA THR A 351 -1.87 -0.53 9.50
C THR A 351 -1.74 -1.55 10.62
N LYS A 352 -1.84 -1.13 11.89
CA LYS A 352 -1.90 -2.08 13.03
C LYS A 352 -3.08 -3.03 12.95
N THR A 353 -4.22 -2.55 12.47
CA THR A 353 -5.40 -3.41 12.26
C THR A 353 -5.14 -4.42 11.13
N LYS A 354 -4.53 -3.99 10.02
CA LYS A 354 -4.11 -4.88 8.93
C LYS A 354 -3.12 -5.94 9.42
N GLU A 355 -2.09 -5.50 10.15
CA GLU A 355 -1.06 -6.39 10.72
C GLU A 355 -1.68 -7.47 11.61
N ALA A 356 -2.60 -7.09 12.50
CA ALA A 356 -3.26 -8.05 13.39
C ALA A 356 -4.04 -9.12 12.61
N ASN A 357 -4.74 -8.72 11.55
CA ASN A 357 -5.48 -9.65 10.69
C ASN A 357 -4.52 -10.49 9.82
N TYR A 358 -3.46 -9.89 9.28
CA TYR A 358 -2.46 -10.58 8.46
C TYR A 358 -1.72 -11.67 9.23
N LYS A 359 -1.36 -11.40 10.49
CA LYS A 359 -0.75 -12.40 11.41
C LYS A 359 -1.57 -13.67 11.55
N ARG A 360 -2.90 -13.58 11.41
CA ARG A 360 -3.77 -14.76 11.46
C ARG A 360 -3.51 -15.70 10.27
N GLY A 361 -3.40 -15.14 9.06
CA GLY A 361 -3.06 -15.92 7.86
C GLY A 361 -1.63 -16.46 7.91
N LEU A 362 -0.67 -15.64 8.39
CA LEU A 362 0.72 -16.08 8.52
C LEU A 362 0.88 -17.28 9.45
N ARG A 363 0.09 -17.38 10.52
CA ARG A 363 0.09 -18.57 11.39
C ARG A 363 -0.31 -19.83 10.62
N GLN A 364 -1.26 -19.72 9.69
CA GLN A 364 -1.67 -20.83 8.85
C GLN A 364 -0.57 -21.17 7.83
N ARG A 365 0.07 -20.18 7.19
CA ARG A 365 1.23 -20.39 6.31
C ARG A 365 2.34 -21.13 7.04
N ILE A 366 2.76 -20.62 8.18
CA ILE A 366 3.81 -21.23 8.99
C ILE A 366 3.46 -22.67 9.36
N ALA A 367 2.20 -22.94 9.74
CA ALA A 367 1.76 -24.28 10.10
C ALA A 367 1.80 -25.25 8.90
N ILE A 368 1.43 -24.81 7.69
CA ILE A 368 1.50 -25.62 6.46
C ILE A 368 2.96 -25.94 6.13
N PHE A 369 3.85 -24.95 6.14
CA PHE A 369 5.27 -25.15 5.86
C PHE A 369 5.93 -26.04 6.93
N ALA A 370 5.65 -25.81 8.22
CA ALA A 370 6.16 -26.63 9.30
C ALA A 370 5.68 -28.10 9.20
N HIS A 371 4.40 -28.32 8.84
CA HIS A 371 3.86 -29.65 8.60
C HIS A 371 4.62 -30.35 7.46
N TYR A 372 4.84 -29.66 6.35
CA TYR A 372 5.58 -30.21 5.22
C TYR A 372 7.04 -30.50 5.53
N LEU A 373 7.72 -29.60 6.24
CA LEU A 373 9.10 -29.84 6.72
C LEU A 373 9.15 -31.01 7.72
N GLY A 374 8.10 -31.17 8.55
CA GLY A 374 7.95 -32.33 9.42
C GLY A 374 7.93 -33.67 8.67
N MET A 375 7.32 -33.71 7.48
CA MET A 375 7.39 -34.91 6.60
C MET A 375 8.81 -35.20 6.11
N LYS A 376 9.67 -34.19 6.04
CA LYS A 376 11.11 -34.31 5.75
C LYS A 376 11.97 -34.58 7.00
N GLN A 377 11.35 -34.88 8.16
CA GLN A 377 11.98 -35.09 9.45
C GLN A 377 12.60 -33.83 10.08
N ILE A 378 12.24 -32.66 9.66
CA ILE A 378 12.62 -31.36 10.24
C ILE A 378 11.47 -30.93 11.15
N ALA A 379 11.65 -31.04 12.47
CA ALA A 379 10.61 -30.68 13.43
C ALA A 379 10.68 -29.18 13.75
N LEU A 380 9.60 -28.46 13.49
CA LEU A 380 9.46 -27.05 13.81
C LEU A 380 8.20 -26.81 14.65
N GLU A 381 8.33 -26.04 15.72
CA GLU A 381 7.19 -25.59 16.53
C GLU A 381 6.56 -24.33 15.91
N SER A 382 5.56 -24.50 15.07
CA SER A 382 4.90 -23.40 14.35
C SER A 382 4.37 -22.28 15.26
N HIS A 383 4.01 -22.60 16.51
CA HIS A 383 3.46 -21.63 17.46
C HIS A 383 4.52 -20.72 18.07
N SER A 384 5.80 -21.13 18.08
CA SER A 384 6.90 -20.31 18.61
C SER A 384 7.43 -19.29 17.60
N ILE A 385 7.06 -19.43 16.33
CA ILE A 385 7.53 -18.54 15.25
C ILE A 385 6.63 -17.31 15.16
N VAL A 386 7.23 -16.14 15.41
CA VAL A 386 6.52 -14.87 15.49
C VAL A 386 6.94 -13.94 14.35
N PRO A 387 6.01 -13.53 13.45
CA PRO A 387 6.30 -12.56 12.41
C PRO A 387 6.45 -11.15 12.99
N GLN A 388 7.48 -10.44 12.57
CA GLN A 388 7.76 -9.05 12.90
C GLN A 388 7.66 -8.17 11.67
N PHE A 389 6.84 -7.12 11.77
CA PHE A 389 6.63 -6.15 10.69
C PHE A 389 7.46 -4.90 10.96
N SER A 390 8.07 -4.37 9.92
CA SER A 390 8.72 -3.07 9.92
C SER A 390 8.09 -2.16 8.88
N ARG A 391 7.99 -0.87 9.19
CA ARG A 391 7.33 0.10 8.29
C ARG A 391 8.26 0.52 7.15
N GLY A 392 7.70 0.63 5.94
CA GLY A 392 8.40 1.10 4.75
C GLY A 392 8.58 2.62 4.75
N LEU A 393 9.22 3.17 5.77
CA LEU A 393 9.54 4.60 5.86
C LEU A 393 11.03 4.85 5.63
N PRO A 394 11.40 5.93 4.93
CA PRO A 394 12.78 6.39 4.91
C PRO A 394 13.22 6.70 6.34
N LYS A 395 14.22 6.00 6.84
CA LYS A 395 14.77 6.24 8.17
C LYS A 395 15.82 7.36 8.10
N ASN A 396 15.74 8.31 9.02
CA ASN A 396 16.76 9.35 9.16
C ASN A 396 18.02 8.74 9.80
N LEU A 397 19.01 8.39 8.99
CA LEU A 397 20.26 7.79 9.46
C LEU A 397 21.02 8.66 10.48
N LEU A 398 20.90 9.97 10.35
CA LEU A 398 21.53 10.90 11.31
C LEU A 398 20.88 10.79 12.70
N GLU A 399 19.55 10.74 12.76
CA GLU A 399 18.81 10.59 14.01
C GLU A 399 19.08 9.22 14.65
N ILE A 400 19.10 8.15 13.84
CA ILE A 400 19.44 6.81 14.32
C ILE A 400 20.86 6.77 14.87
N SER A 401 21.84 7.38 14.18
CA SER A 401 23.22 7.43 14.68
C SER A 401 23.34 8.17 16.01
N GLN A 402 22.56 9.25 16.20
CA GLN A 402 22.50 9.97 17.48
C GLN A 402 21.85 9.11 18.58
N ILE A 403 20.79 8.37 18.27
CA ILE A 403 20.15 7.45 19.21
C ILE A 403 21.14 6.36 19.62
N VAL A 404 21.83 5.74 18.67
CA VAL A 404 22.85 4.70 18.96
C VAL A 404 23.94 5.25 19.87
N ASN A 405 24.50 6.43 19.56
CA ASN A 405 25.52 7.08 20.39
C ASN A 405 25.00 7.41 21.80
N ASN A 406 23.76 7.88 21.94
CA ASN A 406 23.17 8.20 23.23
C ASN A 406 22.83 6.96 24.08
N LEU A 407 22.62 5.82 23.46
CA LEU A 407 22.29 4.55 24.11
C LEU A 407 23.52 3.65 24.32
N GLU A 408 24.67 4.01 23.77
CA GLU A 408 25.92 3.27 23.95
C GLU A 408 26.24 3.14 25.46
N GLY A 409 26.55 1.89 25.88
CA GLY A 409 26.78 1.55 27.28
C GLY A 409 25.54 1.47 28.18
N LYS A 410 24.32 1.73 27.66
CA LYS A 410 23.05 1.62 28.40
C LYS A 410 22.21 0.42 27.99
N VAL A 411 22.41 -0.06 26.78
CA VAL A 411 21.76 -1.26 26.21
C VAL A 411 22.82 -2.16 25.59
N THR A 412 22.46 -3.40 25.29
CA THR A 412 23.38 -4.36 24.67
C THR A 412 23.75 -3.93 23.26
N ASN A 413 24.99 -4.23 22.83
CA ASN A 413 25.48 -3.93 21.47
C ASN A 413 24.57 -4.58 20.40
N ARG A 414 24.03 -5.76 20.67
CA ARG A 414 23.05 -6.44 19.81
C ARG A 414 21.84 -5.58 19.54
N GLN A 415 21.26 -4.96 20.57
CA GLN A 415 20.12 -4.05 20.42
C GLN A 415 20.50 -2.76 19.68
N LEU A 416 21.70 -2.22 19.90
CA LEU A 416 22.17 -1.04 19.18
C LEU A 416 22.32 -1.31 17.67
N ILE A 417 22.94 -2.43 17.33
CA ILE A 417 23.13 -2.85 15.94
C ILE A 417 21.79 -3.14 15.27
N SER A 418 20.82 -3.73 15.98
CA SER A 418 19.48 -3.99 15.44
C SER A 418 18.69 -2.72 15.10
N LEU A 419 19.07 -1.55 15.61
CA LEU A 419 18.47 -0.26 15.24
C LEU A 419 18.96 0.25 13.87
N LEU A 420 20.09 -0.25 13.37
CA LEU A 420 20.67 0.17 12.10
C LEU A 420 19.88 -0.44 10.94
N PRO A 421 19.31 0.35 10.04
CA PRO A 421 18.39 -0.16 9.01
C PRO A 421 19.07 -0.93 7.88
N PHE A 422 20.40 -0.91 7.82
CA PHE A 422 21.22 -1.61 6.81
C PHE A 422 21.84 -2.89 7.36
N VAL A 423 21.59 -3.25 8.61
CA VAL A 423 22.04 -4.50 9.23
C VAL A 423 20.88 -5.50 9.20
N GLU A 424 21.02 -6.54 8.42
CA GLU A 424 20.02 -7.61 8.29
C GLU A 424 20.12 -8.60 9.43
N ASP A 425 21.32 -9.01 9.81
CA ASP A 425 21.61 -9.92 10.92
C ASP A 425 22.52 -9.24 11.96
N PRO A 426 21.96 -8.81 13.11
CA PRO A 426 22.73 -8.21 14.18
C PRO A 426 23.75 -9.15 14.85
N ASP A 427 23.50 -10.46 14.82
CA ASP A 427 24.40 -11.46 15.43
C ASP A 427 25.60 -11.71 14.53
N ALA A 428 25.40 -11.89 13.24
CA ALA A 428 26.48 -11.99 12.26
C ALA A 428 27.36 -10.72 12.22
N GLU A 429 26.76 -9.54 12.34
CA GLU A 429 27.50 -8.27 12.41
C GLU A 429 28.34 -8.15 13.68
N LEU A 430 27.84 -8.66 14.81
CA LEU A 430 28.60 -8.72 16.06
C LEU A 430 29.79 -9.66 15.95
N GLU A 431 29.62 -10.83 15.36
CA GLU A 431 30.70 -11.80 15.13
C GLU A 431 31.77 -11.20 14.19
N ALA A 432 31.36 -10.54 13.11
CA ALA A 432 32.25 -9.85 12.20
C ALA A 432 33.06 -8.74 12.89
N LEU A 433 32.41 -7.93 13.75
CA LEU A 433 33.07 -6.90 14.55
C LEU A 433 34.07 -7.48 15.57
N GLU A 434 33.76 -8.63 16.17
CA GLU A 434 34.69 -9.30 17.10
C GLU A 434 35.89 -9.88 16.36
N GLU A 435 35.69 -10.46 15.17
CA GLU A 435 36.80 -10.93 14.35
C GLU A 435 37.71 -9.79 13.88
N GLU A 436 37.12 -8.66 13.47
CA GLU A 436 37.88 -7.50 13.07
C GLU A 436 38.69 -6.92 14.24
N LYS A 437 38.11 -6.86 15.45
CA LYS A 437 38.82 -6.45 16.67
C LYS A 437 39.97 -7.41 17.01
N LYS A 438 39.79 -8.72 16.85
CA LYS A 438 40.87 -9.71 17.07
C LYS A 438 42.00 -9.52 16.06
N LYS A 439 41.70 -9.35 14.77
CA LYS A 439 42.70 -9.07 13.73
C LYS A 439 43.47 -7.79 14.00
N ASN A 440 42.75 -6.72 14.37
CA ASN A 440 43.37 -5.41 14.70
C ASN A 440 44.25 -5.47 15.97
N MET A 441 43.94 -6.36 16.92
CA MET A 441 44.80 -6.61 18.09
C MET A 441 46.04 -7.43 17.73
N GLU A 442 45.96 -8.38 16.79
CA GLU A 442 47.09 -9.19 16.31
C GLU A 442 48.07 -8.34 15.45
N ASP A 443 47.56 -7.37 14.72
CA ASP A 443 48.37 -6.44 13.87
C ASP A 443 48.98 -5.27 14.64
N MET A 444 48.71 -5.09 15.94
CA MET A 444 49.37 -4.10 16.74
C MET A 444 50.82 -4.53 17.02
N PRO A 445 51.83 -3.75 16.61
CA PRO A 445 53.23 -4.09 16.93
C PRO A 445 53.38 -4.09 18.44
N MET A 446 53.81 -5.27 18.96
CA MET A 446 54.21 -5.40 20.36
C MET A 446 55.32 -4.38 20.65
N PHE A 447 55.00 -3.32 21.38
CA PHE A 447 56.03 -2.51 22.02
C PHE A 447 56.73 -3.40 23.07
N ASN A 448 57.90 -3.87 22.71
CA ASN A 448 58.80 -4.57 23.60
C ASN A 448 59.09 -3.70 24.83
N LYS A 449 58.56 -4.09 25.97
CA LYS A 449 58.98 -3.66 27.29
C LYS A 449 60.26 -4.44 27.67
N ASP A 450 61.38 -4.07 27.13
CA ASP A 450 62.65 -4.47 27.66
C ASP A 450 63.63 -3.31 27.56
N ASN A 451 63.66 -2.53 28.63
CA ASN A 451 64.85 -1.83 29.14
C ASN A 451 64.54 -1.26 30.53
N THR A 452 64.56 -2.15 31.52
CA THR A 452 64.84 -1.74 32.91
C THR A 452 66.32 -1.98 33.15
N LYS A 453 67.07 -0.91 33.36
CA LYS A 453 68.20 -0.90 34.28
C LYS A 453 68.14 0.27 35.18
N PRO A 454 68.51 0.09 36.46
CA PRO A 454 68.25 1.05 37.53
C PRO A 454 69.51 1.95 37.83
N GLU A 455 69.31 2.81 38.81
CA GLU A 455 70.27 3.67 39.51
C GLU A 455 70.45 5.06 38.85
N ASP A 456 70.28 6.23 39.52
CA ASP A 456 70.78 6.60 40.85
C ASP A 456 69.95 7.76 41.42
N GLU A 457 69.90 7.78 42.73
CA GLU A 457 69.53 8.85 43.64
C GLU A 457 70.17 10.19 43.26
N VAL A 458 69.55 11.34 43.54
CA VAL A 458 70.01 12.41 44.35
C VAL A 458 69.03 13.58 44.41
N GLU A 459 68.56 13.83 45.64
CA GLU A 459 68.29 15.06 46.38
C GLU A 459 67.58 16.27 45.77
N ASP A 460 66.51 16.64 46.48
CA ASP A 460 66.04 17.92 46.99
C ASP A 460 66.59 19.19 46.32
N GLU A 461 65.68 20.09 45.95
CA GLU A 461 65.64 21.44 46.52
C GLU A 461 64.30 22.13 46.20
N GLU A 462 63.77 22.71 47.25
CA GLU A 462 62.65 23.60 47.43
C GLU A 462 62.67 24.88 46.57
N SER A 463 61.51 25.48 46.60
CA SER A 463 61.18 26.91 46.44
C SER A 463 60.73 27.30 45.02
N GLY A 464 59.64 27.93 44.83
CA GLY A 464 58.89 28.94 45.54
C GLY A 464 57.93 29.60 44.58
N VAL A 465 56.72 29.67 45.01
CA VAL A 465 55.92 30.90 45.15
C VAL A 465 55.65 31.79 43.92
N LEU A 466 54.34 31.97 43.72
CA LEU A 466 53.57 33.14 43.28
C LEU A 466 53.52 33.52 41.81
N GLY A 467 52.30 33.77 41.46
CA GLY A 467 51.88 34.59 40.33
C GLY A 467 50.47 34.42 39.89
N GLU A 468 49.52 34.89 40.71
CA GLU A 468 48.19 35.34 40.23
C GLU A 468 48.42 36.45 39.21
N GLU A 469 47.65 36.45 38.16
CA GLU A 469 47.14 37.69 37.56
C GLU A 469 45.82 37.45 36.85
N GLU A 470 44.78 38.03 37.47
CA GLU A 470 43.52 38.44 36.91
C GLU A 470 43.68 39.47 35.80
N SER A 471 42.82 39.44 34.80
CA SER A 471 42.26 40.66 34.17
C SER A 471 41.02 40.25 33.43
N GLN A 472 39.82 40.48 33.87
CA GLN A 472 38.98 41.67 34.00
C GLN A 472 39.00 42.62 32.79
N SER A 473 37.78 42.90 32.41
CA SER A 473 37.13 44.05 31.74
C SER A 473 36.75 43.79 30.28
N ASP A 474 35.64 44.21 29.74
CA ASP A 474 34.62 45.17 30.15
C ASP A 474 33.32 44.93 29.39
N LEU A 475 32.22 45.10 30.08
CA LEU A 475 30.92 45.48 29.53
C LEU A 475 30.88 47.00 29.35
N PRO A 476 29.96 47.55 28.51
CA PRO A 476 29.00 48.43 29.13
C PRO A 476 27.54 48.17 28.80
N ALA A 477 26.74 48.39 29.81
CA ALA A 477 25.30 48.53 29.80
C ALA A 477 24.94 49.96 29.31
N ASP A 478 23.72 50.08 28.85
CA ASP A 478 22.70 51.12 29.07
C ASP A 478 21.67 51.00 27.92
N GLY A 479 20.37 51.13 28.06
CA GLY A 479 19.52 51.56 29.16
C GLY A 479 18.15 51.85 28.57
N GLN A 480 17.15 51.60 29.36
CA GLN A 480 15.80 52.23 29.37
C GLN A 480 14.95 52.13 28.08
N GLY A 481 13.73 51.75 28.05
CA GLY A 481 12.68 51.75 29.09
C GLY A 481 11.32 51.97 28.43
N ARG A 482 10.29 51.51 29.11
CA ARG A 482 8.86 51.92 29.05
C ARG A 482 7.92 51.17 28.10
N LYS A 483 7.12 50.33 28.72
CA LYS A 483 5.71 50.51 29.11
C LYS A 483 4.64 50.32 27.99
N ALA A 484 3.89 49.24 28.17
CA ALA A 484 2.43 49.20 28.39
C ALA A 484 1.51 49.53 27.20
N GLY A 485 0.56 48.62 27.01
CA GLY A 485 -0.71 48.90 26.31
C GLY A 485 -1.41 47.65 25.80
N ARG A 486 -2.11 46.91 26.63
CA ARG A 486 -3.40 46.28 26.28
C ARG A 486 -4.44 47.43 26.17
N PRO A 487 -5.57 47.33 25.46
CA PRO A 487 -6.52 46.21 25.51
C PRO A 487 -7.37 45.95 24.21
N VAL A 488 -7.98 44.80 24.21
CA VAL A 488 -9.40 44.48 23.91
C VAL A 488 -10.05 45.02 22.63
N ARG A 489 -10.32 44.16 21.67
CA ARG A 489 -11.68 43.69 21.28
C ARG A 489 -11.57 42.55 20.29
#